data_f78abcd0738a8d211b17d2c89c47f7d8
#
_entry.id   f78abcd0738a8d211b17d2c89c47f7d8
#
_cell.length_a   1.000
_cell.length_b   1.000
_cell.length_c   1.000
_cell.angle_alpha   90.00
_cell.angle_beta   90.00
_cell.angle_gamma   90.00
#
_symmetry.space_group_name_H-M   'P 1'
#
loop_
_entity.id
_entity.type
_entity.pdbx_description
1 polymer ?
#
loop_
_entity_poly.entity_id
_entity_poly.type
_entity_poly.pdbx_seq_one_letter_code
_entity_poly.pdbx_strand_id
1 'polypeptide(L)'
;MTDDRTLIGRPFKGVQVSVCNEEIFIDTPYHVEKISLPFSLKDRGHLDAEGRLHFLGRTDDIVSVNGRKVSAVRVCAALTELEGIEEAAVICRHVDDADALIAFVGAAREYGKQELVKLLRQTLEDYELPKQFVFMEQLPHNESGKVDKLALKNFL
;
A
#
# COMPACT_ATOMS: atom_id res chain seq x y z
N MET A 1 -26.62 -5.58 7.39
CA MET A 1 -25.81 -5.72 6.15
C MET A 1 -24.44 -5.15 6.49
N THR A 2 -23.50 -6.01 6.75
CA THR A 2 -22.09 -5.60 6.94
C THR A 2 -21.57 -5.16 5.58
N ASP A 3 -21.23 -3.87 5.46
CA ASP A 3 -20.56 -3.31 4.30
C ASP A 3 -19.15 -3.91 4.24
N ASP A 4 -19.00 -5.06 3.60
CA ASP A 4 -17.72 -5.71 3.43
C ASP A 4 -16.99 -5.07 2.24
N ARG A 5 -16.25 -4.01 2.56
CA ARG A 5 -15.46 -3.22 1.59
C ARG A 5 -14.35 -4.03 0.92
N THR A 6 -14.09 -5.26 1.36
CA THR A 6 -13.09 -6.14 0.75
C THR A 6 -13.67 -6.98 -0.39
N LEU A 7 -14.99 -7.18 -0.41
CA LEU A 7 -15.66 -8.05 -1.37
C LEU A 7 -15.61 -7.49 -2.79
N ILE A 8 -14.95 -8.22 -3.69
CA ILE A 8 -14.95 -7.95 -5.15
C ILE A 8 -16.09 -8.68 -5.85
N GLY A 9 -16.28 -9.96 -5.53
CA GLY A 9 -17.30 -10.80 -6.15
C GLY A 9 -16.76 -12.11 -6.72
N ARG A 10 -17.50 -12.69 -7.68
CA ARG A 10 -17.13 -13.95 -8.34
C ARG A 10 -16.40 -13.70 -9.66
N PRO A 11 -15.44 -14.56 -10.02
CA PRO A 11 -14.80 -14.51 -11.33
C PRO A 11 -15.82 -14.66 -12.47
N PHE A 12 -15.54 -14.02 -13.60
CA PHE A 12 -16.32 -14.21 -14.83
C PHE A 12 -16.17 -15.65 -15.36
N LYS A 13 -17.16 -16.07 -16.18
CA LYS A 13 -17.11 -17.38 -16.85
C LYS A 13 -15.83 -17.51 -17.69
N GLY A 14 -15.09 -18.59 -17.49
CA GLY A 14 -13.83 -18.87 -18.18
C GLY A 14 -12.59 -18.28 -17.49
N VAL A 15 -12.74 -17.47 -16.44
CA VAL A 15 -11.65 -16.96 -15.62
C VAL A 15 -11.55 -17.80 -14.35
N GLN A 16 -10.37 -18.34 -14.07
CA GLN A 16 -10.08 -19.03 -12.82
C GLN A 16 -9.26 -18.13 -11.93
N VAL A 17 -9.66 -18.02 -10.67
CA VAL A 17 -8.93 -17.29 -9.63
C VAL A 17 -8.47 -18.30 -8.59
N SER A 18 -7.20 -18.27 -8.28
CA SER A 18 -6.60 -19.05 -7.20
C SER A 18 -5.86 -18.14 -6.24
N VAL A 19 -5.73 -18.59 -4.99
CA VAL A 19 -4.99 -17.83 -3.97
C VAL A 19 -3.95 -18.76 -3.34
N CYS A 20 -2.71 -18.31 -3.36
CA CYS A 20 -1.60 -19.03 -2.74
C CYS A 20 -0.83 -18.05 -1.83
N ASN A 21 -0.70 -18.39 -0.55
CA ASN A 21 -0.07 -17.52 0.47
C ASN A 21 -0.66 -16.08 0.45
N GLU A 22 -1.98 -15.98 0.35
CA GLU A 22 -2.75 -14.74 0.20
C GLU A 22 -2.50 -13.97 -1.12
N GLU A 23 -1.63 -14.41 -2.00
CA GLU A 23 -1.42 -13.78 -3.33
C GLU A 23 -2.44 -14.32 -4.33
N ILE A 24 -3.05 -13.40 -5.10
CA ILE A 24 -4.08 -13.72 -6.09
C ILE A 24 -3.43 -14.01 -7.43
N PHE A 25 -3.81 -15.15 -8.00
CA PHE A 25 -3.41 -15.57 -9.34
C PHE A 25 -4.63 -15.70 -10.24
N ILE A 26 -4.49 -15.31 -11.49
CA ILE A 26 -5.53 -15.41 -12.51
C ILE A 26 -5.05 -16.34 -13.63
N ASP A 27 -5.93 -17.26 -14.01
CA ASP A 27 -5.83 -18.05 -15.23
C ASP A 27 -7.03 -17.72 -16.14
N THR A 28 -6.74 -17.33 -17.38
CA THR A 28 -7.77 -16.84 -18.30
C THR A 28 -7.36 -17.08 -19.76
N PRO A 29 -8.30 -17.50 -20.63
CA PRO A 29 -8.04 -17.60 -22.05
C PRO A 29 -7.91 -16.22 -22.75
N TYR A 30 -8.23 -15.13 -22.05
CA TYR A 30 -8.23 -13.75 -22.57
C TYR A 30 -6.94 -13.01 -22.27
N HIS A 31 -5.80 -13.72 -22.18
CA HIS A 31 -4.51 -13.11 -21.91
C HIS A 31 -3.82 -12.63 -23.21
N VAL A 32 -2.94 -11.64 -23.08
CA VAL A 32 -2.05 -11.22 -24.16
C VAL A 32 -0.93 -12.24 -24.34
N GLU A 33 -0.44 -12.39 -25.56
CA GLU A 33 0.72 -13.23 -25.85
C GLU A 33 1.91 -12.82 -24.96
N LYS A 34 2.68 -13.82 -24.51
CA LYS A 34 3.87 -13.70 -23.63
C LYS A 34 3.59 -13.56 -22.12
N ILE A 35 2.37 -13.69 -21.66
CA ILE A 35 2.09 -13.82 -20.22
C ILE A 35 2.04 -15.30 -19.84
N SER A 36 2.84 -15.70 -18.85
CA SER A 36 2.76 -17.04 -18.26
C SER A 36 1.55 -17.13 -17.33
N LEU A 37 0.76 -18.19 -17.49
CA LEU A 37 -0.39 -18.48 -16.64
C LEU A 37 -0.04 -19.59 -15.62
N PRO A 38 -0.61 -19.55 -14.42
CA PRO A 38 -1.45 -18.46 -13.89
C PRO A 38 -0.63 -17.19 -13.63
N PHE A 39 -1.21 -16.02 -13.92
CA PHE A 39 -0.56 -14.72 -13.76
C PHE A 39 -0.80 -14.14 -12.37
N SER A 40 0.26 -13.72 -11.69
CA SER A 40 0.15 -13.01 -10.41
C SER A 40 -0.19 -11.54 -10.62
N LEU A 41 -1.25 -11.08 -9.98
CA LEU A 41 -1.62 -9.66 -9.94
C LEU A 41 -0.78 -8.85 -8.95
N LYS A 42 0.00 -9.51 -8.10
CA LYS A 42 0.62 -8.88 -6.92
C LYS A 42 -0.40 -8.30 -5.94
N ASP A 43 -1.63 -8.76 -6.04
CA ASP A 43 -2.72 -8.43 -5.14
C ASP A 43 -2.88 -9.55 -4.10
N ARG A 44 -3.28 -9.19 -2.88
CA ARG A 44 -3.58 -10.11 -1.80
C ARG A 44 -5.07 -10.25 -1.63
N GLY A 45 -5.49 -11.45 -1.32
CA GLY A 45 -6.90 -11.74 -1.09
C GLY A 45 -7.14 -13.16 -0.62
N HIS A 46 -8.40 -13.49 -0.43
CA HIS A 46 -8.86 -14.85 -0.18
C HIS A 46 -10.17 -15.11 -0.92
N LEU A 47 -10.47 -16.38 -1.14
CA LEU A 47 -11.78 -16.83 -1.60
C LEU A 47 -12.59 -17.28 -0.39
N ASP A 48 -13.83 -16.82 -0.29
CA ASP A 48 -14.75 -17.30 0.73
C ASP A 48 -15.35 -18.68 0.37
N ALA A 49 -16.20 -19.21 1.25
CA ALA A 49 -16.85 -20.51 1.06
C ALA A 49 -17.79 -20.54 -0.18
N GLU A 50 -18.27 -19.40 -0.62
CA GLU A 50 -19.12 -19.23 -1.80
C GLU A 50 -18.30 -18.96 -3.08
N GLY A 51 -16.96 -18.96 -3.01
CA GLY A 51 -16.05 -18.70 -4.13
C GLY A 51 -16.03 -17.25 -4.57
N ARG A 52 -16.35 -16.32 -3.67
CA ARG A 52 -16.22 -14.87 -3.92
C ARG A 52 -14.84 -14.39 -3.48
N LEU A 53 -14.24 -13.54 -4.28
CA LEU A 53 -12.93 -12.96 -4.01
C LEU A 53 -13.04 -11.75 -3.08
N HIS A 54 -12.24 -11.76 -2.03
CA HIS A 54 -12.03 -10.63 -1.14
C HIS A 54 -10.62 -10.07 -1.34
N PHE A 55 -10.51 -8.77 -1.53
CA PHE A 55 -9.25 -8.07 -1.74
C PHE A 55 -8.70 -7.54 -0.41
N LEU A 56 -7.44 -7.83 -0.13
CA LEU A 56 -6.74 -7.45 1.10
C LEU A 56 -5.64 -6.40 0.89
N GLY A 57 -5.49 -5.89 -0.33
CA GLY A 57 -4.44 -4.96 -0.70
C GLY A 57 -3.40 -5.58 -1.63
N ARG A 58 -2.34 -4.84 -1.93
CA ARG A 58 -1.27 -5.28 -2.83
C ARG A 58 -0.07 -5.84 -2.07
N THR A 59 0.62 -6.78 -2.67
CA THR A 59 1.86 -7.33 -2.09
C THR A 59 2.97 -6.28 -2.06
N ASP A 60 3.02 -5.39 -3.04
CA ASP A 60 3.99 -4.29 -3.14
C ASP A 60 3.67 -3.08 -2.23
N ASP A 61 2.49 -3.06 -1.62
CA ASP A 61 2.13 -2.09 -0.57
C ASP A 61 2.55 -2.55 0.83
N ILE A 62 3.03 -3.79 0.96
CA ILE A 62 3.64 -4.31 2.18
C ILE A 62 5.16 -4.13 2.09
N VAL A 63 5.69 -3.38 3.00
CA VAL A 63 7.14 -3.18 3.14
C VAL A 63 7.66 -3.94 4.36
N SER A 64 8.86 -4.50 4.26
CA SER A 64 9.54 -5.12 5.40
C SER A 64 10.37 -4.06 6.11
N VAL A 65 10.16 -3.91 7.41
CA VAL A 65 10.93 -3.01 8.26
C VAL A 65 11.51 -3.83 9.40
N ASN A 66 12.81 -4.07 9.36
CA ASN A 66 13.52 -4.89 10.35
C ASN A 66 12.82 -6.25 10.61
N GLY A 67 12.42 -6.93 9.52
CA GLY A 67 11.75 -8.23 9.58
C GLY A 67 10.25 -8.20 9.92
N ARG A 68 9.66 -7.02 10.15
CA ARG A 68 8.22 -6.86 10.36
C ARG A 68 7.55 -6.37 9.09
N LYS A 69 6.39 -6.94 8.77
CA LYS A 69 5.57 -6.52 7.64
C LYS A 69 4.73 -5.29 8.04
N VAL A 70 4.89 -4.21 7.29
CA VAL A 70 4.15 -2.96 7.48
C VAL A 70 3.36 -2.64 6.23
N SER A 71 2.09 -2.30 6.38
CA SER A 71 1.25 -1.84 5.28
C SER A 71 1.52 -0.34 5.02
N ALA A 72 2.17 -0.02 3.91
CA ALA A 72 2.37 1.36 3.50
C ALA A 72 1.03 2.10 3.30
N VAL A 73 0.01 1.41 2.80
CA VAL A 73 -1.34 1.96 2.62
C VAL A 73 -1.95 2.37 3.97
N ARG A 74 -1.82 1.54 4.99
CA ARG A 74 -2.31 1.85 6.34
C ARG A 74 -1.63 3.09 6.92
N VAL A 75 -0.31 3.20 6.74
CA VAL A 75 0.44 4.37 7.22
C VAL A 75 0.05 5.62 6.44
N CYS A 76 -0.12 5.53 5.11
CA CYS A 76 -0.61 6.65 4.30
C CYS A 76 -2.02 7.08 4.72
N ALA A 77 -2.94 6.12 4.95
CA ALA A 77 -4.30 6.42 5.42
C ALA A 77 -4.29 7.16 6.75
N ALA A 78 -3.52 6.68 7.74
CA ALA A 78 -3.38 7.35 9.03
C ALA A 78 -2.82 8.78 8.92
N LEU A 79 -1.93 9.03 7.96
CA LEU A 79 -1.42 10.38 7.68
C LEU A 79 -2.50 11.27 7.06
N THR A 80 -3.23 10.78 6.05
CA THR A 80 -4.26 11.57 5.34
C THR A 80 -5.53 11.80 6.15
N GLU A 81 -5.73 11.10 7.26
CA GLU A 81 -6.79 11.40 8.25
C GLU A 81 -6.46 12.65 9.11
N LEU A 82 -5.21 13.09 9.12
CA LEU A 82 -4.80 14.29 9.88
C LEU A 82 -5.18 15.56 9.10
N GLU A 83 -5.67 16.55 9.84
CA GLU A 83 -6.12 17.83 9.26
C GLU A 83 -5.01 18.52 8.47
N GLY A 84 -5.29 18.91 7.21
CA GLY A 84 -4.36 19.63 6.33
C GLY A 84 -3.29 18.76 5.67
N ILE A 85 -3.36 17.42 5.80
CA ILE A 85 -2.59 16.50 4.97
C ILE A 85 -3.47 16.03 3.82
N GLU A 86 -3.14 16.46 2.60
CA GLU A 86 -3.92 16.16 1.40
C GLU A 86 -3.50 14.83 0.77
N GLU A 87 -2.22 14.52 0.85
CA GLU A 87 -1.64 13.35 0.22
C GLU A 87 -0.44 12.84 1.01
N ALA A 88 -0.25 11.52 1.02
CA ALA A 88 0.91 10.90 1.64
C ALA A 88 1.40 9.70 0.83
N ALA A 89 2.71 9.49 0.84
CA ALA A 89 3.35 8.29 0.33
C ALA A 89 4.41 7.80 1.30
N VAL A 90 4.53 6.49 1.43
CA VAL A 90 5.50 5.87 2.33
C VAL A 90 6.39 4.93 1.54
N ILE A 91 7.69 5.05 1.74
CA ILE A 91 8.69 4.13 1.21
C ILE A 91 9.53 3.58 2.36
N CYS A 92 10.07 2.38 2.15
CA CYS A 92 11.08 1.81 3.02
C CYS A 92 12.47 2.06 2.43
N ARG A 93 13.40 2.49 3.24
CA ARG A 93 14.81 2.67 2.89
C ARG A 93 15.70 2.06 3.96
N HIS A 94 16.80 1.47 3.52
CA HIS A 94 17.86 1.00 4.41
C HIS A 94 18.76 2.19 4.77
N VAL A 95 18.83 2.53 6.06
CA VAL A 95 19.58 3.67 6.59
C VAL A 95 20.30 3.21 7.85
N ASP A 96 21.61 3.43 7.93
CA ASP A 96 22.44 3.10 9.11
C ASP A 96 22.21 1.67 9.64
N ASP A 97 22.34 0.66 8.76
CA ASP A 97 22.16 -0.77 9.05
C ASP A 97 20.75 -1.17 9.54
N ALA A 98 19.75 -0.34 9.34
CA ALA A 98 18.36 -0.63 9.67
C ALA A 98 17.39 -0.15 8.60
N ASP A 99 16.28 -0.87 8.45
CA ASP A 99 15.20 -0.43 7.61
C ASP A 99 14.38 0.67 8.30
N ALA A 100 14.07 1.71 7.57
CA ALA A 100 13.29 2.83 8.05
C ALA A 100 12.17 3.20 7.07
N LEU A 101 10.99 3.50 7.61
CA LEU A 101 9.92 4.12 6.85
C LEU A 101 10.18 5.62 6.72
N ILE A 102 10.07 6.13 5.51
CA ILE A 102 10.11 7.54 5.19
C ILE A 102 8.75 7.91 4.64
N ALA A 103 8.09 8.89 5.26
CA ALA A 103 6.83 9.43 4.79
C ALA A 103 7.05 10.74 4.05
N PHE A 104 6.56 10.81 2.82
CA PHE A 104 6.44 12.03 2.06
C PHE A 104 5.01 12.55 2.23
N VAL A 105 4.87 13.82 2.55
CA VAL A 105 3.61 14.41 2.98
C VAL A 105 3.35 15.67 2.18
N GLY A 106 2.28 15.67 1.40
CA GLY A 106 1.70 16.88 0.80
C GLY A 106 0.76 17.50 1.82
N ALA A 107 1.16 18.63 2.42
CA ALA A 107 0.39 19.24 3.48
C ALA A 107 0.28 20.76 3.30
N ALA A 108 -0.93 21.26 3.50
CA ALA A 108 -1.20 22.70 3.59
C ALA A 108 -0.81 23.30 4.95
N ARG A 109 -0.54 22.47 5.94
CA ARG A 109 -0.12 22.84 7.30
C ARG A 109 1.25 22.23 7.60
N GLU A 110 2.12 23.02 8.25
CA GLU A 110 3.36 22.50 8.81
C GLU A 110 3.08 21.73 10.12
N TYR A 111 3.66 20.54 10.20
CA TYR A 111 3.65 19.69 11.39
C TYR A 111 5.06 19.52 11.93
N GLY A 112 5.21 19.60 13.25
CA GLY A 112 6.42 19.14 13.90
C GLY A 112 6.52 17.60 13.89
N LYS A 113 7.72 17.05 13.71
CA LYS A 113 7.95 15.59 13.72
C LYS A 113 7.36 14.92 14.97
N GLN A 114 7.57 15.53 16.15
CA GLN A 114 7.06 14.97 17.42
C GLN A 114 5.54 14.98 17.49
N GLU A 115 4.90 16.02 16.94
CA GLU A 115 3.46 16.13 16.83
C GLU A 115 2.88 15.03 15.97
N LEU A 116 3.42 14.81 14.76
CA LEU A 116 2.99 13.73 13.87
C LEU A 116 3.13 12.36 14.52
N VAL A 117 4.29 12.07 15.12
CA VAL A 117 4.52 10.80 15.79
C VAL A 117 3.49 10.58 16.93
N LYS A 118 3.18 11.62 17.70
CA LYS A 118 2.18 11.53 18.78
C LYS A 118 0.77 11.26 18.25
N LEU A 119 0.39 11.90 17.13
CA LEU A 119 -0.91 11.69 16.50
C LEU A 119 -1.01 10.29 15.88
N LEU A 120 0.01 9.87 15.13
CA LEU A 120 0.04 8.57 14.48
C LEU A 120 0.04 7.39 15.46
N ARG A 121 0.62 7.54 16.66
CA ARG A 121 0.56 6.52 17.73
C ARG A 121 -0.85 6.20 18.23
N GLN A 122 -1.83 7.00 17.90
CA GLN A 122 -3.23 6.69 18.22
C GLN A 122 -3.80 5.59 17.33
N THR A 123 -3.19 5.39 16.15
CA THR A 123 -3.72 4.48 15.12
C THR A 123 -2.70 3.42 14.68
N LEU A 124 -1.40 3.75 14.78
CA LEU A 124 -0.29 2.91 14.32
C LEU A 124 0.54 2.38 15.49
N GLU A 125 1.07 1.18 15.30
CA GLU A 125 2.05 0.59 16.20
C GLU A 125 3.43 1.25 16.06
N ASP A 126 4.26 1.20 17.07
CA ASP A 126 5.58 1.86 17.08
C ASP A 126 6.48 1.45 15.90
N TYR A 127 6.40 0.21 15.44
CA TYR A 127 7.17 -0.29 14.30
C TYR A 127 6.62 0.16 12.93
N GLU A 128 5.39 0.68 12.89
CA GLU A 128 4.75 1.25 11.70
C GLU A 128 5.03 2.75 11.55
N LEU A 129 5.59 3.39 12.57
CA LEU A 129 5.82 4.84 12.58
C LEU A 129 6.97 5.21 11.64
N PRO A 130 6.79 6.21 10.74
CA PRO A 130 7.88 6.73 9.95
C PRO A 130 8.98 7.36 10.81
N LYS A 131 10.24 7.05 10.51
CA LYS A 131 11.39 7.67 11.18
C LYS A 131 11.71 9.05 10.64
N GLN A 132 11.31 9.31 9.39
CA GLN A 132 11.51 10.58 8.70
C GLN A 132 10.22 11.02 8.01
N PHE A 133 9.97 12.33 8.04
CA PHE A 133 8.89 12.99 7.29
C PHE A 133 9.51 14.02 6.37
N VAL A 134 9.14 13.97 5.09
CA VAL A 134 9.55 14.92 4.06
C VAL A 134 8.30 15.66 3.59
N PHE A 135 8.23 16.96 3.86
CA PHE A 135 7.11 17.78 3.45
C PHE A 135 7.37 18.33 2.05
N MET A 136 6.36 18.26 1.23
CA MET A 136 6.37 18.77 -0.16
C MET A 136 5.07 19.54 -0.41
N GLU A 137 5.11 20.56 -1.25
CA GLU A 137 3.88 21.25 -1.68
C GLU A 137 2.98 20.29 -2.46
N GLN A 138 3.58 19.45 -3.31
CA GLN A 138 2.88 18.45 -4.10
C GLN A 138 3.79 17.23 -4.28
N LEU A 139 3.24 16.03 -4.13
CA LEU A 139 3.95 14.81 -4.43
C LEU A 139 4.07 14.60 -5.94
N PRO A 140 5.16 14.01 -6.44
CA PRO A 140 5.29 13.68 -7.85
C PRO A 140 4.29 12.58 -8.24
N HIS A 141 3.64 12.76 -9.40
CA HIS A 141 2.70 11.80 -9.96
C HIS A 141 3.21 11.26 -11.29
N ASN A 142 2.91 10.00 -11.57
CA ASN A 142 3.17 9.39 -12.86
C ASN A 142 2.06 9.75 -13.88
N GLU A 143 2.23 9.31 -15.13
CA GLU A 143 1.26 9.58 -16.23
C GLU A 143 -0.16 9.06 -15.93
N SER A 144 -0.32 8.08 -15.05
CA SER A 144 -1.63 7.54 -14.62
C SER A 144 -2.24 8.29 -13.44
N GLY A 145 -1.63 9.39 -12.99
CA GLY A 145 -2.12 10.21 -11.87
C GLY A 145 -1.88 9.60 -10.48
N LYS A 146 -1.05 8.57 -10.37
CA LYS A 146 -0.66 7.97 -9.09
C LYS A 146 0.68 8.53 -8.62
N VAL A 147 0.88 8.62 -7.31
CA VAL A 147 2.18 9.04 -6.74
C VAL A 147 3.32 8.21 -7.31
N ASP A 148 4.31 8.87 -7.86
CA ASP A 148 5.52 8.25 -8.40
C ASP A 148 6.52 7.92 -7.29
N LYS A 149 6.39 6.71 -6.74
CA LYS A 149 7.29 6.22 -5.69
C LYS A 149 8.76 6.12 -6.16
N LEU A 150 9.01 5.98 -7.47
CA LEU A 150 10.37 5.93 -8.00
C LEU A 150 11.01 7.31 -7.97
N ALA A 151 10.28 8.35 -8.39
CA ALA A 151 10.72 9.73 -8.25
C ALA A 151 11.00 10.09 -6.78
N LEU A 152 10.13 9.68 -5.85
CA LEU A 152 10.36 9.89 -4.42
C LEU A 152 11.61 9.19 -3.88
N LYS A 153 11.94 7.99 -4.36
CA LYS A 153 13.18 7.29 -3.98
C LYS A 153 14.43 8.02 -4.44
N ASN A 154 14.37 8.69 -5.59
CA ASN A 154 15.50 9.46 -6.14
C ASN A 154 15.66 10.83 -5.47
N PHE A 155 14.64 11.30 -4.74
CA PHE A 155 14.67 12.56 -4.00
C PHE A 155 15.50 12.50 -2.70
N LEU A 156 15.77 11.29 -2.19
CA LEU A 156 16.52 11.02 -0.97
C LEU A 156 17.96 10.62 -1.26
#